data_680c1ec5069ed1bc38fa8596b75d6112
#
_entry.id   680c1ec5069ed1bc38fa8596b75d6112
#
_cell.length_a   1.000
_cell.length_b   1.000
_cell.length_c   1.000
_cell.angle_alpha   90.00
_cell.angle_beta   90.00
_cell.angle_gamma   90.00
#
_symmetry.space_group_name_H-M   'P 1'
#
loop_
_entity.id
_entity.type
_entity.pdbx_description
1 polymer ?
#
loop_
_entity_poly.entity_id
_entity_poly.type
_entity_poly.pdbx_seq_one_letter_code
_entity_poly.pdbx_strand_id
1 'polypeptide(L)'
;CKEAFDNTYGKDKTDYSIAGALTEPSIALQMVREQDNPKTIDFLMTVMRPKAISEEVALEAARKNGHILRFVPKEVITQQVGEAAVKNHPQAIQWVPHDIRTADMCLYAFKSDSELDIYTPDRIRCEDNVYIFARKMDELLRQPISYDDSKRLYGGETIRLRNVETDTKIFENCEVRYDRKKESLTLRNVTPQQKRVQPIKLQRKSSMKPKF
;
A
#
# COMPACT_ATOMS: atom_id res chain seq x y z
N CYS A 1 34.78 0.18 2.97
CA CYS A 1 33.62 0.89 2.34
C CYS A 1 33.82 1.09 0.83
N LYS A 2 34.98 1.63 0.40
CA LYS A 2 35.25 1.88 -1.03
C LYS A 2 35.29 0.58 -1.85
N GLU A 3 35.96 -0.46 -1.35
CA GLU A 3 36.03 -1.78 -2.03
C GLU A 3 34.66 -2.47 -2.13
N ALA A 4 33.82 -2.36 -1.09
CA ALA A 4 32.47 -2.91 -1.12
C ALA A 4 31.59 -2.16 -2.14
N PHE A 5 31.77 -0.86 -2.28
CA PHE A 5 31.07 -0.02 -3.24
C PHE A 5 31.51 -0.31 -4.68
N ASP A 6 32.83 -0.37 -4.93
CA ASP A 6 33.40 -0.66 -6.25
C ASP A 6 33.01 -2.06 -6.75
N ASN A 7 32.83 -3.04 -5.84
CA ASN A 7 32.35 -4.37 -6.18
C ASN A 7 30.84 -4.42 -6.49
N THR A 8 30.05 -3.48 -5.96
CA THR A 8 28.59 -3.43 -6.17
C THR A 8 28.22 -2.63 -7.42
N TYR A 9 29.03 -1.60 -7.76
CA TYR A 9 28.70 -0.64 -8.82
C TYR A 9 29.56 -0.78 -10.10
N GLY A 10 30.62 -1.58 -10.12
CA GLY A 10 31.54 -1.73 -11.25
C GLY A 10 32.39 -0.49 -11.47
N LYS A 11 33.63 -0.70 -11.91
CA LYS A 11 34.66 0.36 -12.06
C LYS A 11 34.38 1.39 -13.17
N ASP A 12 33.38 1.19 -14.01
CA ASP A 12 33.15 1.98 -15.23
C ASP A 12 32.02 3.02 -15.16
N LYS A 13 31.29 3.14 -14.04
CA LYS A 13 30.32 4.21 -13.82
C LYS A 13 30.93 5.31 -12.96
N THR A 14 31.90 5.97 -13.54
CA THR A 14 32.56 7.16 -13.00
C THR A 14 31.58 8.31 -12.97
N ASP A 15 31.30 8.81 -11.83
CA ASP A 15 31.14 10.18 -11.34
C ASP A 15 30.29 10.28 -10.06
N TYR A 16 29.77 9.18 -9.56
CA TYR A 16 29.15 9.20 -8.23
C TYR A 16 30.23 8.91 -7.19
N SER A 17 30.97 9.96 -6.79
CA SER A 17 31.86 9.78 -5.65
C SER A 17 31.00 9.46 -4.42
N ILE A 18 31.38 8.44 -3.66
CA ILE A 18 30.76 8.14 -2.35
C ILE A 18 30.68 9.44 -1.51
N ALA A 19 31.67 10.31 -1.64
CA ALA A 19 31.70 11.62 -1.00
C ALA A 19 30.54 12.52 -1.44
N GLY A 20 30.15 12.52 -2.74
CA GLY A 20 29.01 13.29 -3.24
C GLY A 20 27.67 12.73 -2.71
N ALA A 21 27.47 11.43 -2.78
CA ALA A 21 26.25 10.80 -2.22
C ALA A 21 26.11 10.99 -0.72
N LEU A 22 27.22 11.13 -0.02
CA LEU A 22 27.22 11.40 1.43
C LEU A 22 26.79 12.83 1.77
N THR A 23 26.82 13.77 0.84
CA THR A 23 26.62 15.20 1.10
C THR A 23 25.57 15.87 0.23
N GLU A 24 25.37 15.39 -1.00
CA GLU A 24 24.51 16.02 -2.02
C GLU A 24 23.22 15.23 -2.24
N PRO A 25 22.04 15.80 -1.94
CA PRO A 25 20.75 15.11 -2.07
C PRO A 25 20.47 14.62 -3.50
N SER A 26 20.89 15.36 -4.53
CA SER A 26 20.67 14.97 -5.93
C SER A 26 21.41 13.69 -6.31
N ILE A 27 22.65 13.55 -5.87
CA ILE A 27 23.48 12.35 -6.09
C ILE A 27 22.91 11.18 -5.25
N ALA A 28 22.56 11.44 -3.98
CA ALA A 28 21.93 10.47 -3.11
C ALA A 28 20.64 9.89 -3.72
N LEU A 29 19.77 10.76 -4.26
CA LEU A 29 18.53 10.36 -4.92
C LEU A 29 18.79 9.46 -6.14
N GLN A 30 19.74 9.82 -6.97
CA GLN A 30 20.07 9.02 -8.14
C GLN A 30 20.60 7.64 -7.73
N MET A 31 21.49 7.58 -6.76
CA MET A 31 22.00 6.31 -6.23
C MET A 31 20.89 5.41 -5.68
N VAL A 32 19.93 5.97 -4.93
CA VAL A 32 18.79 5.21 -4.42
C VAL A 32 17.89 4.73 -5.56
N ARG A 33 17.66 5.54 -6.59
CA ARG A 33 16.85 5.16 -7.76
C ARG A 33 17.44 4.01 -8.55
N GLU A 34 18.76 3.97 -8.69
CA GLU A 34 19.47 2.93 -9.43
C GLU A 34 19.57 1.59 -8.68
N GLN A 35 19.21 1.57 -7.38
CA GLN A 35 19.26 0.35 -6.59
C GLN A 35 17.90 -0.28 -6.41
N ASP A 36 17.82 -1.59 -6.70
CA ASP A 36 16.63 -2.40 -6.41
C ASP A 36 16.83 -3.36 -5.22
N ASN A 37 18.08 -3.54 -4.79
CA ASN A 37 18.37 -4.41 -3.65
C ASN A 37 18.13 -3.69 -2.32
N PRO A 38 17.17 -4.15 -1.48
CA PRO A 38 16.87 -3.54 -0.19
C PRO A 38 18.07 -3.44 0.76
N LYS A 39 18.98 -4.41 0.73
CA LYS A 39 20.20 -4.40 1.57
C LYS A 39 21.16 -3.30 1.15
N THR A 40 21.27 -3.05 -0.16
CA THR A 40 22.11 -1.96 -0.67
C THR A 40 21.53 -0.61 -0.30
N ILE A 41 20.20 -0.45 -0.36
CA ILE A 41 19.52 0.77 0.07
C ILE A 41 19.71 0.99 1.58
N ASP A 42 19.57 -0.04 2.39
CA ASP A 42 19.83 0.02 3.83
C ASP A 42 21.26 0.50 4.12
N PHE A 43 22.25 -0.07 3.42
CA PHE A 43 23.64 0.35 3.53
C PHE A 43 23.83 1.81 3.10
N LEU A 44 23.29 2.23 1.95
CA LEU A 44 23.37 3.61 1.49
C LEU A 44 22.82 4.59 2.51
N MET A 45 21.64 4.32 3.05
CA MET A 45 21.02 5.17 4.07
C MET A 45 21.82 5.23 5.37
N THR A 46 22.54 4.15 5.72
CA THR A 46 23.40 4.12 6.91
C THR A 46 24.63 5.02 6.77
N VAL A 47 25.20 5.13 5.55
CA VAL A 47 26.42 5.90 5.31
C VAL A 47 26.16 7.34 4.89
N MET A 48 24.95 7.68 4.44
CA MET A 48 24.56 9.04 4.08
C MET A 48 24.56 9.97 5.30
N ARG A 49 25.04 11.20 5.09
CA ARG A 49 24.90 12.24 6.10
C ARG A 49 23.46 12.75 6.15
N PRO A 50 22.95 13.16 7.32
CA PRO A 50 21.57 13.67 7.44
C PRO A 50 21.21 14.76 6.43
N LYS A 51 22.17 15.61 6.04
CA LYS A 51 21.98 16.67 5.05
C LYS A 51 21.72 16.16 3.61
N ALA A 52 22.18 14.96 3.30
CA ALA A 52 21.95 14.34 1.98
C ALA A 52 20.59 13.64 1.91
N ILE A 53 19.95 13.36 3.05
CA ILE A 53 18.66 12.70 3.13
C ILE A 53 17.58 13.78 3.04
N SER A 54 17.19 14.13 1.80
CA SER A 54 16.01 14.96 1.55
C SER A 54 14.73 14.12 1.62
N GLU A 55 13.57 14.78 1.64
CA GLU A 55 12.26 14.09 1.57
C GLU A 55 12.16 13.18 0.34
N GLU A 56 12.64 13.63 -0.82
CA GLU A 56 12.62 12.83 -2.05
C GLU A 56 13.48 11.58 -1.95
N VAL A 57 14.67 11.69 -1.35
CA VAL A 57 15.58 10.56 -1.10
C VAL A 57 14.91 9.57 -0.14
N ALA A 58 14.34 10.07 0.95
CA ALA A 58 13.65 9.25 1.95
C ALA A 58 12.41 8.55 1.35
N LEU A 59 11.62 9.26 0.53
CA LEU A 59 10.43 8.69 -0.12
C LEU A 59 10.79 7.58 -1.09
N GLU A 60 11.79 7.80 -1.94
CA GLU A 60 12.23 6.78 -2.89
C GLU A 60 12.84 5.56 -2.20
N ALA A 61 13.64 5.78 -1.18
CA ALA A 61 14.20 4.70 -0.37
C ALA A 61 13.11 3.93 0.39
N ALA A 62 12.12 4.63 0.97
CA ALA A 62 11.01 4.03 1.71
C ALA A 62 10.12 3.14 0.84
N ARG A 63 9.90 3.50 -0.43
CA ARG A 63 9.17 2.67 -1.40
C ARG A 63 9.85 1.33 -1.67
N LYS A 64 11.17 1.30 -1.61
CA LYS A 64 11.98 0.11 -1.88
C LYS A 64 12.31 -0.68 -0.61
N ASN A 65 12.48 0.00 0.51
CA ASN A 65 12.76 -0.62 1.81
C ASN A 65 12.22 0.24 2.96
N GLY A 66 11.11 -0.14 3.57
CA GLY A 66 10.49 0.60 4.67
C GLY A 66 11.34 0.69 5.94
N HIS A 67 12.25 -0.25 6.16
CA HIS A 67 13.14 -0.25 7.33
C HIS A 67 14.10 0.94 7.40
N ILE A 68 14.30 1.65 6.28
CA ILE A 68 15.21 2.79 6.22
C ILE A 68 14.78 3.95 7.10
N LEU A 69 13.53 4.01 7.53
CA LEU A 69 13.05 5.10 8.39
C LEU A 69 13.86 5.27 9.66
N ARG A 70 14.48 4.21 10.15
CA ARG A 70 15.39 4.27 11.32
C ARG A 70 16.63 5.16 11.10
N PHE A 71 16.99 5.44 9.84
CA PHE A 71 18.13 6.29 9.47
C PHE A 71 17.71 7.68 9.00
N VAL A 72 16.42 7.89 8.75
CA VAL A 72 15.89 9.15 8.26
C VAL A 72 15.71 10.13 9.42
N PRO A 73 16.21 11.37 9.31
CA PRO A 73 15.92 12.41 10.31
C PRO A 73 14.41 12.61 10.46
N LYS A 74 13.94 12.77 11.70
CA LYS A 74 12.49 12.88 11.98
C LYS A 74 11.83 14.04 11.23
N GLU A 75 12.57 15.12 11.03
CA GLU A 75 12.11 16.32 10.33
C GLU A 75 11.86 16.09 8.84
N VAL A 76 12.47 15.04 8.27
CA VAL A 76 12.33 14.64 6.86
C VAL A 76 11.20 13.62 6.68
N ILE A 77 10.77 12.96 7.75
CA ILE A 77 9.70 11.97 7.68
C ILE A 77 8.36 12.71 7.58
N THR A 78 7.91 12.91 6.35
CA THR A 78 6.57 13.42 6.07
C THR A 78 5.53 12.29 6.11
N GLN A 79 4.24 12.66 6.08
CA GLN A 79 3.17 11.66 5.99
C GLN A 79 3.36 10.73 4.78
N GLN A 80 3.74 11.26 3.61
CA GLN A 80 3.96 10.46 2.39
C GLN A 80 5.10 9.46 2.55
N VAL A 81 6.21 9.88 3.18
CA VAL A 81 7.35 9.00 3.48
C VAL A 81 6.93 7.90 4.45
N GLY A 82 6.19 8.24 5.50
CA GLY A 82 5.66 7.29 6.47
C GLY A 82 4.72 6.26 5.83
N GLU A 83 3.78 6.71 4.99
CA GLU A 83 2.85 5.83 4.26
C GLU A 83 3.59 4.86 3.33
N ALA A 84 4.56 5.35 2.56
CA ALA A 84 5.35 4.51 1.68
C ALA A 84 6.13 3.44 2.46
N ALA A 85 6.74 3.82 3.57
CA ALA A 85 7.50 2.92 4.42
C ALA A 85 6.62 1.84 5.06
N VAL A 86 5.49 2.24 5.65
CA VAL A 86 4.56 1.30 6.32
C VAL A 86 3.93 0.34 5.31
N LYS A 87 3.59 0.79 4.09
CA LYS A 87 3.10 -0.08 3.01
C LYS A 87 4.14 -1.09 2.55
N ASN A 88 5.40 -0.70 2.52
CA ASN A 88 6.49 -1.63 2.17
C ASN A 88 6.82 -2.57 3.33
N HIS A 89 6.88 -2.04 4.54
CA HIS A 89 7.23 -2.80 5.75
C HIS A 89 6.41 -2.30 6.96
N PRO A 90 5.37 -3.04 7.40
CA PRO A 90 4.44 -2.59 8.45
C PRO A 90 5.11 -2.19 9.76
N GLN A 91 6.21 -2.87 10.15
CA GLN A 91 6.96 -2.52 11.35
C GLN A 91 7.61 -1.13 11.29
N ALA A 92 7.69 -0.51 10.09
CA ALA A 92 8.18 0.86 9.96
C ALA A 92 7.34 1.89 10.73
N ILE A 93 6.08 1.55 11.10
CA ILE A 93 5.19 2.40 11.90
C ILE A 93 5.85 2.89 13.19
N GLN A 94 6.75 2.11 13.78
CA GLN A 94 7.46 2.48 15.02
C GLN A 94 8.35 3.72 14.85
N TRP A 95 8.88 3.97 13.64
CA TRP A 95 9.76 5.11 13.34
C TRP A 95 9.02 6.32 12.78
N VAL A 96 7.74 6.16 12.39
CA VAL A 96 6.91 7.28 11.95
C VAL A 96 6.60 8.18 13.15
N PRO A 97 6.83 9.51 13.08
CA PRO A 97 6.44 10.44 14.15
C PRO A 97 4.95 10.32 14.49
N HIS A 98 4.65 10.36 15.79
CA HIS A 98 3.31 10.07 16.31
C HIS A 98 2.21 11.01 15.83
N ASP A 99 2.55 12.25 15.56
CA ASP A 99 1.66 13.32 15.11
C ASP A 99 1.20 13.14 13.65
N ILE A 100 2.03 12.53 12.80
CA ILE A 100 1.72 12.30 11.39
C ILE A 100 1.19 10.88 11.08
N ARG A 101 1.09 9.99 12.09
CA ARG A 101 0.48 8.67 11.90
C ARG A 101 -0.99 8.82 11.54
N THR A 102 -1.40 8.25 10.41
CA THR A 102 -2.78 8.22 9.97
C THR A 102 -3.50 6.94 10.40
N ALA A 103 -4.83 6.98 10.44
CA ALA A 103 -5.62 5.78 10.73
C ALA A 103 -5.41 4.67 9.70
N ASP A 104 -5.17 5.03 8.43
CA ASP A 104 -4.84 4.06 7.36
C ASP A 104 -3.51 3.35 7.63
N MET A 105 -2.46 4.09 7.98
CA MET A 105 -1.16 3.50 8.37
C MET A 105 -1.30 2.54 9.56
N CYS A 106 -2.00 2.99 10.61
CA CYS A 106 -2.17 2.21 11.82
C CYS A 106 -2.99 0.94 11.57
N LEU A 107 -4.06 1.04 10.80
CA LEU A 107 -4.89 -0.10 10.43
C LEU A 107 -4.11 -1.10 9.57
N TYR A 108 -3.30 -0.61 8.62
CA TYR A 108 -2.47 -1.45 7.77
C TYR A 108 -1.42 -2.22 8.60
N ALA A 109 -0.75 -1.53 9.52
CA ALA A 109 0.21 -2.14 10.44
C ALA A 109 -0.46 -3.19 11.35
N PHE A 110 -1.59 -2.84 11.98
CA PHE A 110 -2.37 -3.74 12.83
C PHE A 110 -2.81 -5.02 12.10
N LYS A 111 -3.25 -4.91 10.84
CA LYS A 111 -3.66 -6.07 10.04
C LYS A 111 -2.51 -7.00 9.68
N SER A 112 -1.32 -6.45 9.53
CA SER A 112 -0.13 -7.25 9.28
C SER A 112 0.36 -7.96 10.56
N ASP A 113 0.31 -7.26 11.68
CA ASP A 113 0.73 -7.75 12.99
C ASP A 113 -0.02 -6.96 14.07
N SER A 114 -0.86 -7.68 14.83
CA SER A 114 -1.68 -7.07 15.88
C SER A 114 -0.86 -6.43 17.03
N GLU A 115 0.39 -6.86 17.22
CA GLU A 115 1.29 -6.28 18.22
C GLU A 115 1.67 -4.83 17.86
N LEU A 116 1.61 -4.45 16.57
CA LEU A 116 1.91 -3.09 16.13
C LEU A 116 0.85 -2.06 16.56
N ASP A 117 -0.29 -2.51 17.11
CA ASP A 117 -1.31 -1.60 17.66
C ASP A 117 -0.79 -0.72 18.82
N ILE A 118 0.29 -1.14 19.48
CA ILE A 118 0.96 -0.31 20.51
C ILE A 118 1.44 1.03 19.97
N TYR A 119 1.72 1.11 18.66
CA TYR A 119 2.15 2.34 17.99
C TYR A 119 0.99 3.21 17.51
N THR A 120 -0.26 2.74 17.64
CA THR A 120 -1.45 3.52 17.25
C THR A 120 -1.73 4.62 18.27
N PRO A 121 -1.77 5.90 17.87
CA PRO A 121 -2.11 7.01 18.76
C PRO A 121 -3.51 6.85 19.38
N ASP A 122 -3.69 7.29 20.63
CA ASP A 122 -4.99 7.21 21.33
C ASP A 122 -6.09 7.96 20.57
N ARG A 123 -5.79 9.10 19.95
CA ARG A 123 -6.72 9.84 19.07
C ARG A 123 -7.27 8.99 17.92
N ILE A 124 -6.52 8.00 17.43
CA ILE A 124 -6.97 7.07 16.38
C ILE A 124 -7.67 5.87 17.04
N ARG A 125 -7.04 5.28 18.04
CA ARG A 125 -7.53 4.07 18.69
C ARG A 125 -8.89 4.24 19.35
N CYS A 126 -9.11 5.39 20.01
CA CYS A 126 -10.29 5.64 20.83
C CYS A 126 -11.30 6.60 20.20
N GLU A 127 -10.87 7.48 19.31
CA GLU A 127 -11.70 8.57 18.80
C GLU A 127 -12.06 8.40 17.33
N ASP A 128 -11.25 7.67 16.53
CA ASP A 128 -11.57 7.43 15.12
C ASP A 128 -12.60 6.30 14.97
N ASN A 129 -13.85 6.68 14.83
CA ASN A 129 -14.96 5.73 14.66
C ASN A 129 -14.79 4.83 13.43
N VAL A 130 -14.14 5.29 12.37
CA VAL A 130 -13.89 4.48 11.16
C VAL A 130 -12.82 3.44 11.44
N TYR A 131 -11.78 3.79 12.18
CA TYR A 131 -10.74 2.85 12.60
C TYR A 131 -11.32 1.71 13.47
N ILE A 132 -12.12 2.08 14.49
CA ILE A 132 -12.79 1.12 15.37
C ILE A 132 -13.74 0.22 14.58
N PHE A 133 -14.51 0.82 13.67
CA PHE A 133 -15.43 0.10 12.79
C PHE A 133 -14.68 -0.86 11.86
N ALA A 134 -13.56 -0.44 11.25
CA ALA A 134 -12.78 -1.25 10.34
C ALA A 134 -12.27 -2.52 11.02
N ARG A 135 -11.74 -2.40 12.25
CA ARG A 135 -11.30 -3.56 13.04
C ARG A 135 -12.44 -4.57 13.28
N LYS A 136 -13.64 -4.08 13.66
CA LYS A 136 -14.81 -4.93 13.85
C LYS A 136 -15.27 -5.61 12.56
N MET A 137 -15.17 -4.90 11.42
CA MET A 137 -15.56 -5.46 10.12
C MET A 137 -14.64 -6.57 9.65
N ASP A 138 -13.33 -6.44 9.87
CA ASP A 138 -12.37 -7.49 9.52
C ASP A 138 -12.68 -8.82 10.24
N GLU A 139 -13.07 -8.74 11.51
CA GLU A 139 -13.49 -9.92 12.28
C GLU A 139 -14.79 -10.53 11.72
N LEU A 140 -15.80 -9.70 11.43
CA LEU A 140 -17.09 -10.14 10.95
C LEU A 140 -17.07 -10.73 9.55
N LEU A 141 -16.25 -10.16 8.66
CA LEU A 141 -16.13 -10.58 7.26
C LEU A 141 -14.97 -11.56 7.02
N ARG A 142 -14.21 -11.88 8.07
CA ARG A 142 -13.04 -12.77 8.04
C ARG A 142 -12.03 -12.44 6.93
N GLN A 143 -11.99 -11.17 6.54
CA GLN A 143 -11.03 -10.66 5.56
C GLN A 143 -10.71 -9.19 5.81
N PRO A 144 -9.49 -8.76 5.50
CA PRO A 144 -9.09 -7.37 5.68
C PRO A 144 -9.82 -6.47 4.69
N ILE A 145 -10.40 -5.38 5.17
CA ILE A 145 -11.02 -4.33 4.36
C ILE A 145 -10.12 -3.09 4.43
N SER A 146 -9.93 -2.39 3.29
CA SER A 146 -9.17 -1.14 3.30
C SER A 146 -9.82 -0.09 4.21
N TYR A 147 -9.03 0.85 4.72
CA TYR A 147 -9.58 1.95 5.52
C TYR A 147 -10.58 2.79 4.71
N ASP A 148 -10.31 3.00 3.42
CA ASP A 148 -11.22 3.73 2.51
C ASP A 148 -12.55 2.99 2.32
N ASP A 149 -12.54 1.68 2.08
CA ASP A 149 -13.76 0.90 1.99
C ASP A 149 -14.52 0.86 3.32
N SER A 150 -13.81 0.82 4.45
CA SER A 150 -14.42 0.93 5.79
C SER A 150 -15.09 2.28 5.98
N LYS A 151 -14.48 3.36 5.53
CA LYS A 151 -15.05 4.72 5.56
C LYS A 151 -16.32 4.82 4.72
N ARG A 152 -16.29 4.25 3.52
CA ARG A 152 -17.46 4.20 2.61
C ARG A 152 -18.62 3.40 3.23
N LEU A 153 -18.33 2.21 3.76
CA LEU A 153 -19.32 1.39 4.48
C LEU A 153 -19.90 2.12 5.69
N TYR A 154 -19.04 2.73 6.50
CA TYR A 154 -19.46 3.49 7.67
C TYR A 154 -20.33 4.69 7.29
N GLY A 155 -20.10 5.28 6.10
CA GLY A 155 -20.93 6.31 5.48
C GLY A 155 -22.27 5.80 4.92
N GLY A 156 -22.51 4.47 4.93
CA GLY A 156 -23.73 3.85 4.41
C GLY A 156 -23.69 3.53 2.92
N GLU A 157 -22.52 3.65 2.28
CA GLU A 157 -22.32 3.23 0.90
C GLU A 157 -22.28 1.70 0.78
N THR A 158 -22.49 1.22 -0.43
CA THR A 158 -22.35 -0.19 -0.77
C THR A 158 -20.97 -0.41 -1.38
N ILE A 159 -20.20 -1.35 -0.85
CA ILE A 159 -18.94 -1.77 -1.44
C ILE A 159 -19.04 -3.17 -2.05
N ARG A 160 -18.12 -3.53 -2.93
CA ARG A 160 -18.04 -4.87 -3.53
C ARG A 160 -16.80 -5.59 -3.03
N LEU A 161 -17.03 -6.76 -2.46
CA LEU A 161 -15.98 -7.64 -1.97
C LEU A 161 -16.03 -8.99 -2.70
N ARG A 162 -14.89 -9.69 -2.72
CA ARG A 162 -14.75 -11.03 -3.28
C ARG A 162 -14.41 -12.01 -2.16
N ASN A 163 -14.90 -13.25 -2.31
CA ASN A 163 -14.58 -14.36 -1.43
C ASN A 163 -14.84 -14.04 0.06
N VAL A 164 -15.99 -13.41 0.35
CA VAL A 164 -16.39 -13.11 1.73
C VAL A 164 -16.87 -14.38 2.39
N GLU A 165 -16.20 -14.80 3.45
CA GLU A 165 -16.59 -15.96 4.26
C GLU A 165 -17.33 -15.48 5.50
N THR A 166 -18.51 -16.04 5.72
CA THR A 166 -19.29 -15.88 6.93
C THR A 166 -19.49 -17.24 7.62
N ASP A 167 -20.00 -17.28 8.83
CA ASP A 167 -20.24 -18.54 9.56
C ASP A 167 -21.13 -19.54 8.81
N THR A 168 -21.92 -19.07 7.86
CA THR A 168 -22.93 -19.89 7.18
C THR A 168 -22.70 -20.03 5.68
N LYS A 169 -21.96 -19.13 5.04
CA LYS A 169 -21.83 -19.10 3.58
C LYS A 169 -20.54 -18.40 3.13
N ILE A 170 -20.08 -18.82 1.94
CA ILE A 170 -19.05 -18.13 1.19
C ILE A 170 -19.73 -17.37 0.04
N PHE A 171 -19.38 -16.10 -0.11
CA PHE A 171 -19.86 -15.24 -1.18
C PHE A 171 -18.69 -14.94 -2.13
N GLU A 172 -18.71 -15.48 -3.35
CA GLU A 172 -17.64 -15.26 -4.34
C GLU A 172 -17.54 -13.80 -4.77
N ASN A 173 -18.69 -13.16 -5.01
CA ASN A 173 -18.82 -11.74 -5.30
C ASN A 173 -20.02 -11.22 -4.54
N CYS A 174 -19.81 -10.29 -3.63
CA CYS A 174 -20.93 -9.74 -2.87
C CYS A 174 -20.90 -8.22 -2.79
N GLU A 175 -22.08 -7.64 -2.75
CA GLU A 175 -22.33 -6.29 -2.30
C GLU A 175 -22.55 -6.29 -0.82
N VAL A 176 -21.76 -5.46 -0.12
CA VAL A 176 -21.83 -5.29 1.33
C VAL A 176 -22.31 -3.89 1.62
N ARG A 177 -23.30 -3.76 2.49
CA ARG A 177 -23.83 -2.49 2.98
C ARG A 177 -23.99 -2.54 4.49
N TYR A 178 -23.61 -1.46 5.17
CA TYR A 178 -23.80 -1.29 6.60
C TYR A 178 -24.91 -0.31 6.90
N ASP A 179 -25.87 -0.71 7.76
CA ASP A 179 -26.90 0.16 8.30
C ASP A 179 -26.51 0.58 9.72
N ARG A 180 -26.06 1.84 9.89
CA ARG A 180 -25.61 2.39 11.17
C ARG A 180 -26.71 2.43 12.23
N LYS A 181 -27.98 2.63 11.82
CA LYS A 181 -29.12 2.71 12.77
C LYS A 181 -29.47 1.34 13.35
N LYS A 182 -29.32 0.31 12.54
CA LYS A 182 -29.58 -1.08 12.93
C LYS A 182 -28.34 -1.83 13.36
N GLU A 183 -27.17 -1.22 13.22
CA GLU A 183 -25.86 -1.85 13.44
C GLU A 183 -25.73 -3.21 12.72
N SER A 184 -26.24 -3.31 11.50
CA SER A 184 -26.34 -4.55 10.76
C SER A 184 -25.69 -4.49 9.39
N LEU A 185 -25.07 -5.61 9.00
CA LEU A 185 -24.52 -5.82 7.65
C LEU A 185 -25.53 -6.54 6.78
N THR A 186 -25.65 -6.09 5.54
CA THR A 186 -26.40 -6.78 4.49
C THR A 186 -25.43 -7.23 3.42
N LEU A 187 -25.41 -8.55 3.12
CA LEU A 187 -24.60 -9.14 2.05
C LEU A 187 -25.53 -9.65 0.95
N ARG A 188 -25.26 -9.29 -0.28
CA ARG A 188 -26.00 -9.75 -1.47
C ARG A 188 -25.03 -10.34 -2.48
N ASN A 189 -25.30 -11.56 -2.95
CA ASN A 189 -24.58 -12.13 -4.08
C ASN A 189 -24.81 -11.29 -5.34
N VAL A 190 -23.70 -10.89 -5.98
CA VAL A 190 -23.75 -10.29 -7.33
C VAL A 190 -23.49 -11.42 -8.31
N THR A 191 -24.58 -12.00 -8.85
CA THR A 191 -24.45 -12.92 -9.98
C THR A 191 -23.84 -12.14 -11.16
N PRO A 192 -22.79 -12.63 -11.84
CA PRO A 192 -22.30 -12.00 -13.04
C PRO A 192 -23.47 -11.89 -14.02
N GLN A 193 -23.87 -10.67 -14.40
CA GLN A 193 -24.80 -10.51 -15.50
C GLN A 193 -24.16 -11.20 -16.69
N GLN A 194 -24.71 -12.31 -17.12
CA GLN A 194 -24.37 -12.92 -18.40
C GLN A 194 -24.52 -11.82 -19.44
N LYS A 195 -23.38 -11.36 -20.00
CA LYS A 195 -23.41 -10.50 -21.18
C LYS A 195 -24.31 -11.25 -22.16
N ARG A 196 -25.49 -10.72 -22.46
CA ARG A 196 -26.33 -11.22 -23.53
C ARG A 196 -25.46 -11.18 -24.78
N VAL A 197 -24.95 -12.35 -25.16
CA VAL A 197 -24.30 -12.54 -26.43
C VAL A 197 -25.41 -12.29 -27.46
N GLN A 198 -25.38 -11.14 -28.14
CA GLN A 198 -26.29 -10.90 -29.23
C GLN A 198 -26.01 -11.99 -30.27
N PRO A 199 -27.03 -12.72 -30.76
CA PRO A 199 -26.82 -13.74 -31.75
C PRO A 199 -26.22 -13.08 -33.01
N ILE A 200 -25.03 -13.53 -33.40
CA ILE A 200 -24.40 -13.12 -34.66
C ILE A 200 -25.33 -13.54 -35.80
N LYS A 201 -25.98 -12.58 -36.44
CA LYS A 201 -26.74 -12.84 -37.67
C LYS A 201 -25.74 -13.27 -38.74
N LEU A 202 -25.71 -14.57 -39.00
CA LEU A 202 -25.03 -15.11 -40.16
C LEU A 202 -25.66 -14.52 -41.44
N GLN A 203 -24.91 -13.64 -42.10
CA GLN A 203 -25.30 -13.18 -43.44
C GLN A 203 -25.33 -14.40 -44.36
N ARG A 204 -26.51 -14.77 -44.82
CA ARG A 204 -26.67 -15.75 -45.91
C ARG A 204 -25.96 -15.20 -47.16
N LYS A 205 -24.87 -15.83 -47.59
CA LYS A 205 -24.29 -15.60 -48.91
C LYS A 205 -25.36 -15.86 -49.94
N SER A 206 -25.74 -14.82 -50.71
CA SER A 206 -26.60 -14.95 -51.85
C SER A 206 -25.98 -15.93 -52.84
N SER A 207 -26.73 -16.97 -53.19
CA SER A 207 -26.36 -17.94 -54.19
C SER A 207 -26.14 -17.24 -55.54
N MET A 208 -24.91 -17.31 -56.06
CA MET A 208 -24.66 -17.03 -57.48
C MET A 208 -25.46 -18.02 -58.34
N LYS A 209 -26.39 -17.51 -59.13
CA LYS A 209 -27.02 -18.28 -60.21
C LYS A 209 -25.99 -18.50 -61.33
N PRO A 210 -25.82 -19.72 -61.85
CA PRO A 210 -24.99 -19.93 -63.03
C PRO A 210 -25.68 -19.31 -64.25
N LYS A 211 -24.92 -18.55 -65.04
CA LYS A 211 -25.33 -18.13 -66.37
C LYS A 211 -25.04 -19.29 -67.33
N PHE A 212 -26.07 -19.77 -67.97
CA PHE A 212 -25.95 -20.55 -69.22
C PHE A 212 -25.78 -19.58 -70.39
#